data_cbb51ba6de40ea69aa71e414b0bbe586
#
_entry.id   cbb51ba6de40ea69aa71e414b0bbe586
#
_cell.length_a   1.000
_cell.length_b   1.000
_cell.length_c   1.000
_cell.angle_alpha   90.00
_cell.angle_beta   90.00
_cell.angle_gamma   90.00
#
_symmetry.space_group_name_H-M   'P 1'
#
loop_
_entity.id
_entity.type
_entity.pdbx_description
1 polymer ?
#
loop_
_entity_poly.entity_id
_entity_poly.type
_entity_poly.pdbx_seq_one_letter_code
_entity_poly.pdbx_strand_id
1 'polypeptide(L)'
;MNKSSHPDPAEQARLPRPTPAPDGAKQPLSERPPSVSSFEEILPFRTDAELRERYLNFFGGLRLGKLLEDFDLSAGRTAYNHAQGWERGLTIVTAACDRIDLLDELRSDRDLRVRASVNWTGRSSMEVGLQVASEDGNGGWQAVARAYFIMVARQGETSAAVNPLVPQTDEEHRRFQEGEQRQQQRRAMAQNNYLKHTPTAEESVRLHRLFLRTKHQQITGVPMHETQRQATLLMHPQSRNIHNKIFGGYLMRQAFELAWNITYLHCRCPPQFVCMDHMYFFQPVEIGAILSFTGFVIHTDGLHLVIEVTTEVIHPQTGRTQTTNICYFTFSALDDFGQPQSVPMVIPHTYEEGLRYLDGAKRLRLGEELRRAKGVRSAS
;
A
#
# COMPACT_ATOMS: atom_id res chain seq x y z
N MET A 1 18.98 -13.95 26.92
CA MET A 1 17.71 -13.20 26.97
C MET A 1 17.88 -11.95 26.13
N ASN A 2 17.72 -12.06 24.82
CA ASN A 2 17.72 -10.92 23.92
C ASN A 2 16.27 -10.43 23.81
N LYS A 3 15.97 -9.29 24.42
CA LYS A 3 14.70 -8.59 24.20
C LYS A 3 14.68 -8.11 22.75
N SER A 4 13.97 -8.80 21.88
CA SER A 4 13.58 -8.27 20.58
C SER A 4 12.55 -7.17 20.80
N SER A 5 13.01 -5.98 21.13
CA SER A 5 12.15 -4.81 21.19
C SER A 5 11.86 -4.37 19.76
N HIS A 6 10.65 -4.63 19.26
CA HIS A 6 10.11 -3.84 18.17
C HIS A 6 10.13 -2.38 18.63
N PRO A 7 10.91 -1.51 17.99
CA PRO A 7 10.95 -0.13 18.40
C PRO A 7 9.57 0.49 18.17
N ASP A 8 9.02 1.08 19.22
CA ASP A 8 7.89 1.99 19.12
C ASP A 8 8.20 3.04 18.04
N PRO A 9 7.23 3.50 17.23
CA PRO A 9 7.43 4.63 16.33
C PRO A 9 8.13 5.84 16.99
N ALA A 10 7.94 6.05 18.31
CA ALA A 10 8.65 7.03 19.11
C ALA A 10 10.15 6.67 19.32
N GLU A 11 10.54 5.40 19.32
CA GLU A 11 11.94 4.98 19.38
C GLU A 11 12.65 5.12 18.03
N GLN A 12 11.94 5.00 16.93
CA GLN A 12 12.49 5.24 15.59
C GLN A 12 12.88 6.71 15.37
N ALA A 13 12.20 7.64 16.05
CA ALA A 13 12.61 9.04 16.09
C ALA A 13 13.96 9.25 16.82
N ARG A 14 14.51 8.24 17.50
CA ARG A 14 15.79 8.24 18.19
C ARG A 14 16.95 7.63 17.39
N LEU A 15 16.69 7.18 16.15
CA LEU A 15 17.80 6.84 15.25
C LEU A 15 18.71 8.08 15.10
N PRO A 16 20.05 7.93 15.15
CA PRO A 16 20.94 9.07 15.06
C PRO A 16 20.64 9.86 13.79
N ARG A 17 20.45 11.17 13.94
CA ARG A 17 20.29 12.06 12.78
C ARG A 17 21.55 11.93 11.93
N PRO A 18 21.44 11.77 10.59
CA PRO A 18 22.60 11.73 9.75
C PRO A 18 23.42 13.01 9.97
N THR A 19 24.68 12.84 10.35
CA THR A 19 25.63 13.96 10.36
C THR A 19 25.85 14.35 8.92
N PRO A 20 25.73 15.64 8.56
CA PRO A 20 26.03 16.08 7.20
C PRO A 20 27.43 15.59 6.84
N ALA A 21 27.57 14.88 5.72
CA ALA A 21 28.89 14.53 5.21
C ALA A 21 29.68 15.83 4.98
N PRO A 22 30.97 15.89 5.33
CA PRO A 22 31.80 17.06 5.01
C PRO A 22 31.79 17.30 3.51
N ASP A 23 31.73 18.59 3.13
CA ASP A 23 31.59 19.07 1.77
C ASP A 23 32.44 18.34 0.72
N GLY A 24 31.78 17.92 -0.35
CA GLY A 24 32.31 18.07 -1.71
C GLY A 24 32.88 16.86 -2.43
N ALA A 25 33.10 15.70 -1.87
CA ALA A 25 33.56 14.55 -2.66
C ALA A 25 32.38 13.66 -3.08
N LYS A 26 31.93 13.79 -4.33
CA LYS A 26 31.07 12.77 -4.96
C LYS A 26 31.81 11.46 -5.00
N GLN A 27 31.64 10.63 -3.98
CA GLN A 27 32.18 9.27 -4.02
C GLN A 27 31.54 8.54 -5.22
N PRO A 28 32.34 7.82 -6.03
CA PRO A 28 31.81 7.02 -7.11
C PRO A 28 30.87 5.98 -6.51
N LEU A 29 29.69 5.81 -7.14
CA LEU A 29 28.69 4.85 -6.71
C LEU A 29 29.22 3.44 -6.98
N SER A 30 29.42 2.66 -5.92
CA SER A 30 29.79 1.25 -6.06
C SER A 30 28.55 0.42 -6.46
N GLU A 31 28.75 -0.54 -7.34
CA GLU A 31 27.76 -1.58 -7.62
C GLU A 31 27.52 -2.43 -6.38
N ARG A 32 26.26 -2.82 -6.14
CA ARG A 32 25.87 -3.55 -4.94
C ARG A 32 24.88 -4.67 -5.28
N PRO A 33 25.14 -5.92 -4.84
CA PRO A 33 24.16 -6.99 -4.99
C PRO A 33 23.00 -6.83 -3.99
N PRO A 34 21.82 -7.42 -4.27
CA PRO A 34 20.67 -7.39 -3.37
C PRO A 34 20.95 -7.90 -1.96
N SER A 35 21.81 -8.91 -1.84
CA SER A 35 22.19 -9.56 -0.57
C SER A 35 22.82 -8.61 0.46
N VAL A 36 23.52 -7.56 0.02
CA VAL A 36 24.19 -6.59 0.91
C VAL A 36 23.21 -5.72 1.67
N SER A 37 22.01 -5.55 1.14
CA SER A 37 20.98 -4.66 1.68
C SER A 37 19.71 -5.39 2.11
N SER A 38 19.66 -6.72 1.92
CA SER A 38 18.51 -7.51 2.33
C SER A 38 18.26 -7.41 3.83
N PHE A 39 17.01 -7.38 4.20
CA PHE A 39 16.54 -7.29 5.58
C PHE A 39 15.56 -8.43 5.86
N GLU A 40 15.68 -9.05 7.02
CA GLU A 40 14.74 -10.06 7.50
C GLU A 40 14.37 -9.76 8.94
N GLU A 41 13.09 -9.87 9.25
CA GLU A 41 12.54 -9.71 10.58
C GLU A 41 11.47 -10.77 10.84
N ILE A 42 11.43 -11.27 12.09
CA ILE A 42 10.38 -12.18 12.54
C ILE A 42 9.53 -11.45 13.58
N LEU A 43 8.20 -11.45 13.37
CA LEU A 43 7.19 -11.02 14.31
C LEU A 43 6.71 -12.25 15.09
N PRO A 44 7.17 -12.47 16.34
CA PRO A 44 6.94 -13.71 17.08
C PRO A 44 5.58 -13.73 17.74
N PHE A 45 4.50 -13.61 16.98
CA PHE A 45 3.14 -13.53 17.52
C PHE A 45 2.72 -14.77 18.31
N ARG A 46 3.30 -15.93 18.01
CA ARG A 46 3.01 -17.17 18.72
C ARG A 46 3.51 -17.13 20.18
N THR A 47 4.70 -16.57 20.39
CA THR A 47 5.41 -16.61 21.68
C THR A 47 5.34 -15.30 22.45
N ASP A 48 5.13 -14.18 21.76
CA ASP A 48 5.03 -12.84 22.36
C ASP A 48 3.56 -12.37 22.36
N ALA A 49 2.87 -12.64 23.46
CA ALA A 49 1.46 -12.27 23.60
C ALA A 49 1.25 -10.74 23.67
N GLU A 50 2.20 -9.99 24.22
CA GLU A 50 2.10 -8.52 24.31
C GLU A 50 2.26 -7.89 22.92
N LEU A 51 3.23 -8.38 22.13
CA LEU A 51 3.37 -7.95 20.74
C LEU A 51 2.12 -8.31 19.95
N ARG A 52 1.64 -9.53 20.05
CA ARG A 52 0.43 -10.00 19.35
C ARG A 52 -0.77 -9.09 19.64
N GLU A 53 -1.02 -8.75 20.89
CA GLU A 53 -2.15 -7.90 21.32
C GLU A 53 -2.14 -6.54 20.59
N ARG A 54 -0.97 -5.96 20.34
CA ARG A 54 -0.83 -4.70 19.61
C ARG A 54 -1.23 -4.81 18.12
N TYR A 55 -1.31 -6.02 17.59
CA TYR A 55 -1.66 -6.30 16.19
C TYR A 55 -3.04 -6.94 16.04
N LEU A 56 -3.77 -7.22 17.10
CA LEU A 56 -5.12 -7.76 16.99
C LEU A 56 -6.14 -6.68 16.61
N ASN A 57 -7.07 -7.06 15.74
CA ASN A 57 -8.34 -6.34 15.58
C ASN A 57 -9.39 -6.92 16.53
N PHE A 58 -10.56 -6.30 16.61
CA PHE A 58 -11.61 -6.73 17.54
C PHE A 58 -12.28 -8.08 17.17
N PHE A 59 -12.03 -8.61 15.97
CA PHE A 59 -12.42 -9.96 15.58
C PHE A 59 -11.36 -11.03 15.91
N GLY A 60 -10.23 -10.66 16.52
CA GLY A 60 -9.11 -11.55 16.82
C GLY A 60 -8.15 -11.81 15.66
N GLY A 61 -8.41 -11.26 14.48
CA GLY A 61 -7.49 -11.29 13.34
C GLY A 61 -6.42 -10.21 13.42
N LEU A 62 -5.43 -10.25 12.51
CA LEU A 62 -4.38 -9.24 12.47
C LEU A 62 -4.86 -7.91 11.89
N ARG A 63 -4.42 -6.80 12.49
CA ARG A 63 -4.60 -5.44 11.98
C ARG A 63 -3.66 -5.19 10.81
N LEU A 64 -4.12 -5.47 9.61
CA LEU A 64 -3.29 -5.29 8.41
C LEU A 64 -2.78 -3.85 8.27
N GLY A 65 -3.58 -2.84 8.63
CA GLY A 65 -3.12 -1.44 8.62
C GLY A 65 -1.84 -1.24 9.43
N LYS A 66 -1.68 -1.95 10.57
CA LYS A 66 -0.44 -1.90 11.36
C LYS A 66 0.72 -2.59 10.64
N LEU A 67 0.49 -3.72 10.00
CA LEU A 67 1.50 -4.39 9.19
C LEU A 67 1.95 -3.55 7.99
N LEU A 68 1.05 -2.73 7.40
CA LEU A 68 1.42 -1.80 6.32
C LEU A 68 2.45 -0.76 6.77
N GLU A 69 2.34 -0.27 8.01
CA GLU A 69 3.38 0.60 8.60
C GLU A 69 4.73 -0.11 8.68
N ASP A 70 4.74 -1.36 9.17
CA ASP A 70 5.98 -2.14 9.34
C ASP A 70 6.59 -2.52 7.99
N PHE A 71 5.77 -2.77 6.96
CA PHE A 71 6.27 -3.03 5.60
C PHE A 71 6.97 -1.81 5.02
N ASP A 72 6.40 -0.61 5.20
CA ASP A 72 7.04 0.63 4.75
C ASP A 72 8.37 0.89 5.47
N LEU A 73 8.43 0.61 6.77
CA LEU A 73 9.66 0.68 7.56
C LEU A 73 10.73 -0.29 7.08
N SER A 74 10.35 -1.54 6.82
CA SER A 74 11.26 -2.57 6.31
C SER A 74 11.78 -2.19 4.92
N ALA A 75 10.92 -1.63 4.06
CA ALA A 75 11.32 -1.10 2.76
C ALA A 75 12.30 0.08 2.90
N GLY A 76 12.02 1.00 3.81
CA GLY A 76 12.89 2.13 4.12
C GLY A 76 14.28 1.68 4.58
N ARG A 77 14.36 0.77 5.56
CA ARG A 77 15.64 0.21 6.06
C ARG A 77 16.45 -0.42 4.93
N THR A 78 15.80 -1.25 4.12
CA THR A 78 16.45 -1.91 2.97
C THR A 78 17.01 -0.89 1.99
N ALA A 79 16.22 0.14 1.65
CA ALA A 79 16.64 1.20 0.74
C ALA A 79 17.80 2.06 1.30
N TYR A 80 17.75 2.40 2.60
CA TYR A 80 18.86 3.10 3.27
C TYR A 80 20.15 2.28 3.25
N ASN A 81 20.07 0.99 3.53
CA ASN A 81 21.22 0.10 3.48
C ASN A 81 21.79 0.01 2.07
N HIS A 82 20.93 -0.11 1.05
CA HIS A 82 21.39 -0.22 -0.35
C HIS A 82 22.06 1.04 -0.84
N ALA A 83 21.46 2.21 -0.60
CA ALA A 83 21.97 3.49 -1.05
C ALA A 83 23.08 4.06 -0.19
N GLN A 84 23.52 3.36 0.88
CA GLN A 84 24.42 3.91 1.91
C GLN A 84 23.92 5.29 2.41
N GLY A 85 22.60 5.34 2.64
CA GLY A 85 21.92 6.61 2.85
C GLY A 85 22.41 7.37 4.08
N TRP A 86 22.77 6.64 5.14
CA TRP A 86 23.29 7.21 6.39
C TRP A 86 24.66 7.85 6.18
N GLU A 87 25.59 7.13 5.55
CA GLU A 87 26.96 7.58 5.31
C GLU A 87 27.02 8.74 4.32
N ARG A 88 26.07 8.76 3.38
CA ARG A 88 25.98 9.79 2.33
C ARG A 88 25.10 10.97 2.69
N GLY A 89 24.48 10.96 3.88
CA GLY A 89 23.55 12.02 4.32
C GLY A 89 22.32 12.15 3.41
N LEU A 90 21.82 11.04 2.85
CA LEU A 90 20.67 11.04 1.98
C LEU A 90 19.36 10.99 2.79
N THR A 91 18.33 11.60 2.23
CA THR A 91 16.95 11.41 2.64
C THR A 91 16.31 10.39 1.71
N ILE A 92 15.83 9.26 2.23
CA ILE A 92 15.10 8.27 1.45
C ILE A 92 13.63 8.31 1.86
N VAL A 93 12.75 8.49 0.89
CA VAL A 93 11.31 8.62 1.09
C VAL A 93 10.55 7.60 0.27
N THR A 94 9.42 7.16 0.77
CA THR A 94 8.46 6.35 0.03
C THR A 94 7.75 7.23 -1.00
N ALA A 95 7.95 6.96 -2.27
CA ALA A 95 7.31 7.67 -3.37
C ALA A 95 6.01 6.97 -3.83
N ALA A 96 5.98 5.66 -3.71
CA ALA A 96 4.79 4.87 -4.02
C ALA A 96 4.84 3.50 -3.33
N CYS A 97 3.67 2.92 -3.14
CA CYS A 97 3.48 1.49 -2.97
C CYS A 97 2.71 0.98 -4.19
N ASP A 98 3.33 0.10 -5.00
CA ASP A 98 2.72 -0.31 -6.25
C ASP A 98 1.57 -1.28 -6.06
N ARG A 99 1.82 -2.28 -5.22
CA ARG A 99 0.84 -3.32 -4.97
C ARG A 99 1.17 -4.08 -3.69
N ILE A 100 0.12 -4.42 -2.95
CA ILE A 100 0.17 -5.38 -1.84
C ILE A 100 -0.87 -6.46 -2.13
N ASP A 101 -0.43 -7.69 -2.32
CA ASP A 101 -1.28 -8.85 -2.51
C ASP A 101 -1.29 -9.71 -1.25
N LEU A 102 -2.47 -10.02 -0.73
CA LEU A 102 -2.65 -11.10 0.22
C LEU A 102 -2.80 -12.40 -0.56
N LEU A 103 -1.93 -13.37 -0.25
CA LEU A 103 -1.86 -14.66 -0.95
C LEU A 103 -2.59 -15.75 -0.17
N ASP A 104 -2.59 -15.61 1.16
CA ASP A 104 -3.24 -16.52 2.11
C ASP A 104 -3.60 -15.76 3.38
N GLU A 105 -4.34 -16.39 4.29
CA GLU A 105 -4.80 -15.81 5.54
C GLU A 105 -3.63 -15.43 6.46
N LEU A 106 -3.69 -14.21 7.01
CA LEU A 106 -2.78 -13.74 8.04
C LEU A 106 -3.32 -14.12 9.42
N ARG A 107 -2.73 -15.14 10.03
CA ARG A 107 -3.15 -15.66 11.33
C ARG A 107 -2.37 -15.02 12.48
N SER A 108 -3.10 -14.66 13.54
CA SER A 108 -2.51 -14.02 14.74
C SER A 108 -1.82 -15.02 15.69
N ASP A 109 -2.08 -16.32 15.53
CA ASP A 109 -1.51 -17.40 16.35
C ASP A 109 -0.21 -17.99 15.77
N ARG A 110 0.32 -17.40 14.68
CA ARG A 110 1.54 -17.83 13.98
C ARG A 110 2.53 -16.72 13.84
N ASP A 111 3.81 -17.07 13.87
CA ASP A 111 4.88 -16.11 13.62
C ASP A 111 4.86 -15.66 12.16
N LEU A 112 5.16 -14.38 11.92
CA LEU A 112 5.33 -13.83 10.57
C LEU A 112 6.80 -13.49 10.34
N ARG A 113 7.32 -13.87 9.18
CA ARG A 113 8.64 -13.51 8.68
C ARG A 113 8.51 -12.53 7.53
N VAL A 114 9.08 -11.35 7.69
CA VAL A 114 9.15 -10.30 6.66
C VAL A 114 10.55 -10.27 6.08
N ARG A 115 10.68 -10.50 4.78
CA ARG A 115 11.93 -10.37 4.03
C ARG A 115 11.81 -9.24 3.03
N ALA A 116 12.78 -8.32 3.04
CA ALA A 116 12.84 -7.21 2.12
C ALA A 116 14.16 -7.21 1.35
N SER A 117 14.11 -6.93 0.04
CA SER A 117 15.29 -6.81 -0.81
C SER A 117 15.06 -5.77 -1.90
N VAL A 118 16.13 -5.11 -2.35
CA VAL A 118 16.07 -4.26 -3.52
C VAL A 118 15.98 -5.16 -4.75
N ASN A 119 14.92 -4.98 -5.55
CA ASN A 119 14.70 -5.74 -6.77
C ASN A 119 15.21 -5.01 -8.01
N TRP A 120 15.14 -3.68 -8.01
CA TRP A 120 15.51 -2.85 -9.14
C TRP A 120 15.96 -1.46 -8.68
N THR A 121 16.90 -0.86 -9.42
CA THR A 121 17.34 0.53 -9.20
C THR A 121 17.30 1.33 -10.50
N GLY A 122 16.79 2.56 -10.40
CA GLY A 122 16.97 3.60 -11.42
C GLY A 122 18.06 4.57 -11.00
N ARG A 123 18.03 5.80 -11.54
CA ARG A 123 19.02 6.82 -11.17
C ARG A 123 18.93 7.22 -9.68
N SER A 124 17.72 7.49 -9.18
CA SER A 124 17.46 7.95 -7.81
C SER A 124 16.37 7.16 -7.11
N SER A 125 15.81 6.16 -7.76
CA SER A 125 14.72 5.34 -7.24
C SER A 125 15.15 3.89 -7.11
N MET A 126 14.58 3.22 -6.11
CA MET A 126 14.77 1.80 -5.83
C MET A 126 13.41 1.15 -5.69
N GLU A 127 13.19 0.00 -6.31
CA GLU A 127 12.07 -0.85 -5.98
C GLU A 127 12.52 -1.84 -4.90
N VAL A 128 11.84 -1.82 -3.77
CA VAL A 128 12.02 -2.78 -2.68
C VAL A 128 10.83 -3.74 -2.68
N GLY A 129 11.13 -5.03 -2.89
CA GLY A 129 10.14 -6.10 -2.77
C GLY A 129 10.14 -6.68 -1.37
N LEU A 130 8.96 -6.88 -0.80
CA LEU A 130 8.74 -7.57 0.44
C LEU A 130 8.04 -8.91 0.20
N GLN A 131 8.50 -9.93 0.90
CA GLN A 131 7.87 -11.24 0.99
C GLN A 131 7.53 -11.50 2.44
N VAL A 132 6.25 -11.78 2.71
CA VAL A 132 5.76 -12.11 4.04
C VAL A 132 5.39 -13.58 4.05
N ALA A 133 5.91 -14.32 5.00
CA ALA A 133 5.61 -15.73 5.19
C ALA A 133 5.13 -15.99 6.62
N SER A 134 4.14 -16.86 6.77
CA SER A 134 3.64 -17.35 8.06
C SER A 134 4.25 -18.72 8.36
N GLU A 135 4.54 -19.00 9.62
CA GLU A 135 4.93 -20.34 10.07
C GLU A 135 3.79 -21.33 9.79
N ASP A 136 4.12 -22.49 9.21
CA ASP A 136 3.12 -23.51 8.82
C ASP A 136 2.75 -24.51 9.96
N GLY A 137 3.36 -24.35 11.13
CA GLY A 137 3.18 -25.24 12.29
C GLY A 137 4.09 -26.47 12.28
N ASN A 138 4.81 -26.75 11.18
CA ASN A 138 5.76 -27.85 11.04
C ASN A 138 7.21 -27.38 10.96
N GLY A 139 7.45 -26.10 11.30
CA GLY A 139 8.78 -25.46 11.18
C GLY A 139 9.12 -24.93 9.80
N GLY A 140 8.18 -25.03 8.84
CA GLY A 140 8.27 -24.41 7.52
C GLY A 140 7.65 -23.01 7.48
N TRP A 141 7.79 -22.35 6.32
CA TRP A 141 7.27 -21.03 6.07
C TRP A 141 6.48 -20.97 4.77
N GLN A 142 5.21 -20.57 4.88
CA GLN A 142 4.30 -20.40 3.74
C GLN A 142 4.16 -18.92 3.40
N ALA A 143 4.30 -18.58 2.11
CA ALA A 143 4.12 -17.20 1.65
C ALA A 143 2.66 -16.78 1.83
N VAL A 144 2.42 -15.66 2.54
CA VAL A 144 1.08 -15.13 2.84
C VAL A 144 0.82 -13.74 2.29
N ALA A 145 1.88 -12.94 2.01
CA ALA A 145 1.72 -11.65 1.35
C ALA A 145 2.97 -11.24 0.55
N ARG A 146 2.77 -10.33 -0.40
CA ARG A 146 3.84 -9.64 -1.15
C ARG A 146 3.53 -8.16 -1.28
N ALA A 147 4.58 -7.34 -1.23
CA ALA A 147 4.46 -5.89 -1.39
C ALA A 147 5.63 -5.35 -2.21
N TYR A 148 5.40 -4.24 -2.93
CA TYR A 148 6.43 -3.55 -3.72
C TYR A 148 6.38 -2.06 -3.43
N PHE A 149 7.48 -1.53 -2.87
CA PHE A 149 7.63 -0.13 -2.50
C PHE A 149 8.63 0.56 -3.41
N ILE A 150 8.34 1.79 -3.79
CA ILE A 150 9.24 2.64 -4.55
C ILE A 150 9.81 3.68 -3.61
N MET A 151 11.10 3.54 -3.35
CA MET A 151 11.87 4.43 -2.50
C MET A 151 12.68 5.38 -3.37
N VAL A 152 12.73 6.65 -3.02
CA VAL A 152 13.47 7.69 -3.77
C VAL A 152 14.47 8.36 -2.85
N ALA A 153 15.73 8.42 -3.32
CA ALA A 153 16.80 9.12 -2.63
C ALA A 153 16.84 10.61 -3.01
N ARG A 154 16.99 11.46 -2.01
CA ARG A 154 17.09 12.92 -2.13
C ARG A 154 18.29 13.43 -1.34
N GLN A 155 18.83 14.56 -1.78
CA GLN A 155 19.79 15.36 -1.03
C GLN A 155 19.27 16.80 -1.00
N GLY A 156 18.74 17.22 0.14
CA GLY A 156 17.92 18.42 0.24
C GLY A 156 16.69 18.34 -0.67
N GLU A 157 16.49 19.34 -1.51
CA GLU A 157 15.33 19.42 -2.41
C GLU A 157 15.55 18.69 -3.76
N THR A 158 16.75 18.15 -4.03
CA THR A 158 17.08 17.51 -5.30
C THR A 158 17.09 15.98 -5.18
N SER A 159 16.87 15.28 -6.29
CA SER A 159 17.02 13.83 -6.34
C SER A 159 18.51 13.45 -6.31
N ALA A 160 18.86 12.44 -5.51
CA ALA A 160 20.22 11.91 -5.39
C ALA A 160 20.35 10.56 -6.10
N ALA A 161 21.48 10.32 -6.75
CA ALA A 161 21.73 9.03 -7.37
C ALA A 161 21.94 7.93 -6.31
N VAL A 162 21.43 6.73 -6.59
CA VAL A 162 21.59 5.54 -5.75
C VAL A 162 22.61 4.58 -6.34
N ASN A 163 23.14 3.69 -5.51
CA ASN A 163 24.05 2.64 -5.94
C ASN A 163 23.37 1.72 -6.96
N PRO A 164 24.03 1.41 -8.11
CA PRO A 164 23.49 0.45 -9.06
C PRO A 164 23.32 -0.93 -8.44
N LEU A 165 22.18 -1.58 -8.71
CA LEU A 165 21.94 -2.96 -8.29
C LEU A 165 22.55 -3.92 -9.32
N VAL A 166 23.33 -4.89 -8.85
CA VAL A 166 23.92 -5.94 -9.69
C VAL A 166 23.47 -7.31 -9.19
N PRO A 167 22.47 -7.93 -9.84
CA PRO A 167 22.04 -9.28 -9.51
C PRO A 167 23.16 -10.30 -9.69
N GLN A 168 23.26 -11.28 -8.80
CA GLN A 168 24.30 -12.32 -8.81
C GLN A 168 23.74 -13.72 -9.05
N THR A 169 22.44 -13.94 -8.77
CA THR A 169 21.77 -15.23 -8.94
C THR A 169 20.65 -15.15 -9.98
N ASP A 170 20.25 -16.28 -10.56
CA ASP A 170 19.14 -16.34 -11.52
C ASP A 170 17.84 -15.77 -10.94
N GLU A 171 17.59 -16.02 -9.67
CA GLU A 171 16.43 -15.49 -8.95
C GLU A 171 16.49 -13.96 -8.82
N GLU A 172 17.67 -13.40 -8.54
CA GLU A 172 17.88 -11.95 -8.48
C GLU A 172 17.74 -11.30 -9.85
N HIS A 173 18.24 -11.93 -10.91
CA HIS A 173 18.06 -11.47 -12.30
C HIS A 173 16.57 -11.46 -12.68
N ARG A 174 15.84 -12.51 -12.35
CA ARG A 174 14.39 -12.57 -12.58
C ARG A 174 13.67 -11.42 -11.86
N ARG A 175 13.95 -11.20 -10.56
CA ARG A 175 13.36 -10.11 -9.78
C ARG A 175 13.70 -8.73 -10.34
N PHE A 176 14.91 -8.56 -10.84
CA PHE A 176 15.33 -7.32 -11.50
C PHE A 176 14.54 -7.05 -12.77
N GLN A 177 14.38 -8.04 -13.65
CA GLN A 177 13.58 -7.91 -14.86
C GLN A 177 12.10 -7.62 -14.56
N GLU A 178 11.52 -8.34 -13.58
CA GLU A 178 10.16 -8.07 -13.13
C GLU A 178 10.00 -6.64 -12.56
N GLY A 179 10.99 -6.15 -11.81
CA GLY A 179 11.02 -4.80 -11.28
C GLY A 179 11.07 -3.74 -12.37
N GLU A 180 11.87 -3.98 -13.41
CA GLU A 180 11.93 -3.11 -14.58
C GLU A 180 10.60 -3.08 -15.34
N GLN A 181 9.95 -4.22 -15.53
CA GLN A 181 8.62 -4.31 -16.15
C GLN A 181 7.58 -3.52 -15.35
N ARG A 182 7.55 -3.68 -14.00
CA ARG A 182 6.66 -2.90 -13.13
C ARG A 182 6.93 -1.40 -13.26
N GLN A 183 8.19 -0.99 -13.35
CA GLN A 183 8.56 0.41 -13.55
C GLN A 183 8.03 0.97 -14.88
N GLN A 184 8.10 0.20 -15.96
CA GLN A 184 7.53 0.58 -17.27
C GLN A 184 6.01 0.70 -17.19
N GLN A 185 5.33 -0.25 -16.54
CA GLN A 185 3.87 -0.21 -16.32
C GLN A 185 3.45 1.01 -15.50
N ARG A 186 4.18 1.36 -14.42
CA ARG A 186 3.94 2.58 -13.64
C ARG A 186 3.98 3.84 -14.48
N ARG A 187 4.99 3.98 -15.34
CA ARG A 187 5.11 5.14 -16.24
C ARG A 187 3.93 5.25 -17.19
N ALA A 188 3.49 4.12 -17.75
CA ALA A 188 2.31 4.08 -18.61
C ALA A 188 1.02 4.44 -17.85
N MET A 189 0.85 3.94 -16.62
CA MET A 189 -0.32 4.24 -15.78
C MET A 189 -0.35 5.68 -15.28
N ALA A 190 0.79 6.27 -14.93
CA ALA A 190 0.88 7.66 -14.48
C ALA A 190 0.37 8.66 -15.54
N GLN A 191 0.42 8.28 -16.83
CA GLN A 191 -0.14 9.06 -17.94
C GLN A 191 -1.65 8.85 -18.10
N ASN A 192 -2.22 7.79 -17.54
CA ASN A 192 -3.61 7.37 -17.68
C ASN A 192 -4.44 7.71 -16.43
N ASN A 193 -4.63 9.01 -16.14
CA ASN A 193 -5.60 9.40 -15.11
C ASN A 193 -7.02 9.19 -15.67
N TYR A 194 -7.76 8.25 -15.10
CA TYR A 194 -9.08 7.83 -15.56
C TYR A 194 -10.09 8.98 -15.63
N LEU A 195 -10.01 9.95 -14.71
CA LEU A 195 -10.87 11.14 -14.72
C LEU A 195 -10.55 12.10 -15.88
N LYS A 196 -9.40 11.93 -16.55
CA LYS A 196 -8.99 12.74 -17.70
C LYS A 196 -9.21 12.05 -19.04
N HIS A 197 -9.59 10.77 -19.05
CA HIS A 197 -9.81 10.01 -20.29
C HIS A 197 -11.30 9.84 -20.57
N THR A 198 -11.67 10.09 -21.81
CA THR A 198 -13.00 9.78 -22.29
C THR A 198 -13.20 8.26 -22.30
N PRO A 199 -14.31 7.73 -21.78
CA PRO A 199 -14.63 6.32 -21.87
C PRO A 199 -14.64 5.84 -23.34
N THR A 200 -14.18 4.62 -23.55
CA THR A 200 -14.32 3.97 -24.87
C THR A 200 -15.77 3.79 -25.25
N ALA A 201 -16.06 3.52 -26.51
CA ALA A 201 -17.41 3.25 -26.98
C ALA A 201 -18.07 2.08 -26.22
N GLU A 202 -17.29 1.02 -25.94
CA GLU A 202 -17.75 -0.14 -25.17
C GLU A 202 -18.05 0.21 -23.71
N GLU A 203 -17.18 0.97 -23.08
CA GLU A 203 -17.36 1.44 -21.70
C GLU A 203 -18.58 2.37 -21.59
N SER A 204 -18.78 3.26 -22.55
CA SER A 204 -19.94 4.14 -22.64
C SER A 204 -21.24 3.35 -22.77
N VAL A 205 -21.28 2.31 -23.61
CA VAL A 205 -22.42 1.41 -23.74
C VAL A 205 -22.70 0.66 -22.43
N ARG A 206 -21.64 0.22 -21.74
CA ARG A 206 -21.77 -0.45 -20.44
C ARG A 206 -22.40 0.46 -19.38
N LEU A 207 -21.93 1.71 -19.26
CA LEU A 207 -22.52 2.70 -18.35
C LEU A 207 -23.97 3.02 -18.72
N HIS A 208 -24.26 3.20 -20.01
CA HIS A 208 -25.61 3.47 -20.46
C HIS A 208 -26.57 2.33 -20.13
N ARG A 209 -26.17 1.08 -20.35
CA ARG A 209 -26.99 -0.09 -19.95
C ARG A 209 -27.22 -0.14 -18.44
N LEU A 210 -26.20 0.15 -17.64
CA LEU A 210 -26.31 0.20 -16.18
C LEU A 210 -27.33 1.27 -15.77
N PHE A 211 -27.21 2.48 -16.33
CA PHE A 211 -28.13 3.59 -16.08
C PHE A 211 -29.57 3.23 -16.44
N LEU A 212 -29.83 2.63 -17.61
CA LEU A 212 -31.17 2.21 -18.03
C LEU A 212 -31.77 1.16 -17.08
N ARG A 213 -30.96 0.15 -16.69
CA ARG A 213 -31.41 -0.89 -15.75
C ARG A 213 -31.77 -0.32 -14.38
N THR A 214 -31.00 0.65 -13.89
CA THR A 214 -31.29 1.37 -12.64
C THR A 214 -32.57 2.18 -12.76
N LYS A 215 -32.71 2.97 -13.85
CA LYS A 215 -33.89 3.80 -14.12
C LYS A 215 -35.16 2.99 -14.22
N HIS A 216 -35.12 1.80 -14.81
CA HIS A 216 -36.29 0.91 -14.94
C HIS A 216 -36.45 -0.04 -13.73
N GLN A 217 -35.74 0.18 -12.62
CA GLN A 217 -35.81 -0.62 -11.39
C GLN A 217 -35.54 -2.12 -11.61
N GLN A 218 -34.77 -2.46 -12.65
CA GLN A 218 -34.37 -3.84 -12.97
C GLN A 218 -33.19 -4.32 -12.09
N ILE A 219 -32.51 -3.38 -11.46
CA ILE A 219 -31.44 -3.63 -10.48
C ILE A 219 -31.63 -2.72 -9.28
N THR A 220 -31.29 -3.22 -8.11
CA THR A 220 -31.25 -2.46 -6.86
C THR A 220 -29.81 -2.44 -6.35
N GLY A 221 -29.43 -1.36 -5.69
CA GLY A 221 -28.10 -1.21 -5.11
C GLY A 221 -27.99 0.06 -4.30
N VAL A 222 -26.84 0.28 -3.71
CA VAL A 222 -26.55 1.46 -2.90
C VAL A 222 -25.95 2.55 -3.81
N PRO A 223 -26.51 3.78 -3.83
CA PRO A 223 -25.89 4.90 -4.54
C PRO A 223 -24.44 5.12 -4.11
N MET A 224 -23.54 5.35 -5.06
CA MET A 224 -22.09 5.48 -4.76
C MET A 224 -21.83 6.56 -3.71
N HIS A 225 -22.44 7.73 -3.84
CA HIS A 225 -22.29 8.86 -2.91
C HIS A 225 -22.76 8.55 -1.47
N GLU A 226 -23.71 7.64 -1.28
CA GLU A 226 -24.16 7.22 0.05
C GLU A 226 -23.14 6.34 0.78
N THR A 227 -22.20 5.74 0.04
CA THR A 227 -21.11 4.94 0.62
C THR A 227 -19.96 5.79 1.14
N GLN A 228 -19.97 7.11 0.84
CA GLN A 228 -18.90 8.02 1.21
C GLN A 228 -18.73 8.08 2.73
N ARG A 229 -17.45 7.97 3.16
CA ARG A 229 -17.04 8.25 4.54
C ARG A 229 -15.80 9.13 4.53
N GLN A 230 -15.65 9.91 5.59
CA GLN A 230 -14.57 10.87 5.75
C GLN A 230 -14.00 10.80 7.16
N ALA A 231 -12.69 10.91 7.27
CA ALA A 231 -11.97 11.07 8.52
C ALA A 231 -11.04 12.28 8.41
N THR A 232 -11.02 13.14 9.43
CA THR A 232 -10.13 14.30 9.46
C THR A 232 -9.19 14.16 10.65
N LEU A 233 -7.88 14.24 10.41
CA LEU A 233 -6.85 13.99 11.40
C LEU A 233 -5.83 15.15 11.45
N LEU A 234 -5.44 15.55 12.64
CA LEU A 234 -4.30 16.46 12.85
C LEU A 234 -3.00 15.65 12.93
N MET A 235 -2.00 16.04 12.17
CA MET A 235 -0.72 15.34 12.10
C MET A 235 0.19 15.74 13.25
N HIS A 236 0.37 14.82 14.20
CA HIS A 236 1.18 15.03 15.40
C HIS A 236 2.65 14.56 15.21
N PRO A 237 3.61 15.13 15.99
CA PRO A 237 5.02 14.74 15.93
C PRO A 237 5.31 13.26 16.16
N GLN A 238 4.45 12.53 16.87
CA GLN A 238 4.61 11.09 17.13
C GLN A 238 4.54 10.24 15.86
N SER A 239 3.85 10.72 14.81
CA SER A 239 3.72 10.02 13.51
C SER A 239 4.75 10.48 12.48
N ARG A 240 5.84 11.12 12.91
CA ARG A 240 6.91 11.62 12.05
C ARG A 240 7.94 10.54 11.72
N ASN A 241 8.50 10.65 10.53
CA ASN A 241 9.73 9.96 10.16
C ASN A 241 10.97 10.72 10.68
N ILE A 242 12.16 10.16 10.42
CA ILE A 242 13.46 10.76 10.78
C ILE A 242 13.73 12.15 10.15
N HIS A 243 12.95 12.54 9.13
CA HIS A 243 13.05 13.82 8.42
C HIS A 243 12.02 14.85 8.86
N ASN A 244 11.36 14.65 10.00
CA ASN A 244 10.29 15.52 10.51
C ASN A 244 9.08 15.66 9.54
N LYS A 245 8.82 14.68 8.69
CA LYS A 245 7.62 14.57 7.87
C LYS A 245 6.76 13.43 8.37
N ILE A 246 5.48 13.43 8.06
CA ILE A 246 4.61 12.32 8.39
C ILE A 246 5.04 11.09 7.58
N PHE A 247 5.08 9.97 8.26
CA PHE A 247 5.55 8.71 7.74
C PHE A 247 4.55 8.11 6.72
N GLY A 248 5.04 7.59 5.58
CA GLY A 248 4.19 7.06 4.52
C GLY A 248 3.34 5.88 4.98
N GLY A 249 3.92 4.97 5.75
CA GLY A 249 3.21 3.82 6.33
C GLY A 249 2.05 4.22 7.23
N TYR A 250 2.18 5.33 7.99
CA TYR A 250 1.07 5.87 8.78
C TYR A 250 -0.10 6.32 7.90
N LEU A 251 0.20 7.00 6.79
CA LEU A 251 -0.84 7.43 5.83
C LEU A 251 -1.53 6.23 5.18
N MET A 252 -0.77 5.19 4.81
CA MET A 252 -1.31 3.92 4.30
C MET A 252 -2.25 3.27 5.31
N ARG A 253 -1.84 3.21 6.58
CA ARG A 253 -2.68 2.66 7.65
C ARG A 253 -3.98 3.41 7.79
N GLN A 254 -3.96 4.75 7.85
CA GLN A 254 -5.19 5.55 8.00
C GLN A 254 -6.14 5.36 6.81
N ALA A 255 -5.60 5.33 5.58
CA ALA A 255 -6.38 5.07 4.39
C ALA A 255 -6.98 3.65 4.38
N PHE A 256 -6.20 2.64 4.80
CA PHE A 256 -6.66 1.26 4.94
C PHE A 256 -7.79 1.14 5.99
N GLU A 257 -7.61 1.72 7.17
CA GLU A 257 -8.60 1.66 8.25
C GLU A 257 -9.92 2.33 7.82
N LEU A 258 -9.88 3.42 7.05
CA LEU A 258 -11.07 4.03 6.47
C LEU A 258 -11.73 3.11 5.43
N ALA A 259 -10.94 2.52 4.51
CA ALA A 259 -11.47 1.61 3.50
C ALA A 259 -12.10 0.35 4.14
N TRP A 260 -11.49 -0.17 5.20
CA TRP A 260 -12.02 -1.28 5.98
C TRP A 260 -13.38 -0.92 6.63
N ASN A 261 -13.48 0.27 7.24
CA ASN A 261 -14.71 0.77 7.83
C ASN A 261 -15.82 0.94 6.77
N ILE A 262 -15.49 1.47 5.58
CA ILE A 262 -16.44 1.62 4.47
C ILE A 262 -16.97 0.23 4.05
N THR A 263 -16.07 -0.74 3.90
CA THR A 263 -16.44 -2.12 3.55
C THR A 263 -17.38 -2.73 4.58
N TYR A 264 -17.02 -2.61 5.86
CA TYR A 264 -17.84 -3.16 6.95
C TYR A 264 -19.24 -2.53 7.04
N LEU A 265 -19.32 -1.21 6.87
CA LEU A 265 -20.61 -0.49 6.86
C LEU A 265 -21.45 -0.81 5.63
N HIS A 266 -20.82 -1.07 4.48
CA HIS A 266 -21.51 -1.40 3.24
C HIS A 266 -22.02 -2.84 3.23
N CYS A 267 -21.17 -3.80 3.63
CA CYS A 267 -21.48 -5.23 3.61
C CYS A 267 -22.17 -5.72 4.89
N ARG A 268 -22.02 -5.00 6.03
CA ARG A 268 -22.51 -5.37 7.36
C ARG A 268 -21.97 -6.72 7.88
N CYS A 269 -20.81 -7.12 7.42
CA CYS A 269 -20.12 -8.36 7.76
C CYS A 269 -18.60 -8.15 7.70
N PRO A 270 -17.80 -9.02 8.32
CA PRO A 270 -16.35 -8.86 8.40
C PRO A 270 -15.69 -8.70 7.04
N PRO A 271 -14.95 -7.59 6.81
CA PRO A 271 -14.18 -7.40 5.58
C PRO A 271 -12.97 -8.33 5.52
N GLN A 272 -12.75 -8.97 4.39
CA GLN A 272 -11.52 -9.67 4.07
C GLN A 272 -10.73 -8.88 3.04
N PHE A 273 -9.52 -8.47 3.40
CA PHE A 273 -8.63 -7.77 2.48
C PHE A 273 -8.12 -8.72 1.40
N VAL A 274 -8.11 -8.24 0.16
CA VAL A 274 -7.64 -8.97 -1.01
C VAL A 274 -6.36 -8.37 -1.56
N CYS A 275 -6.37 -7.07 -1.88
CA CYS A 275 -5.19 -6.36 -2.35
C CYS A 275 -5.34 -4.84 -2.20
N MET A 276 -4.21 -4.17 -2.21
CA MET A 276 -4.09 -2.73 -2.42
C MET A 276 -3.42 -2.48 -3.76
N ASP A 277 -4.01 -1.65 -4.60
CA ASP A 277 -3.41 -1.19 -5.85
C ASP A 277 -2.90 0.23 -5.70
N HIS A 278 -1.71 0.48 -6.19
CA HIS A 278 -1.05 1.77 -6.39
C HIS A 278 -1.45 2.89 -5.43
N MET A 279 -0.59 3.17 -4.46
CA MET A 279 -0.63 4.39 -3.67
C MET A 279 0.56 5.25 -4.05
N TYR A 280 0.30 6.44 -4.61
CA TYR A 280 1.32 7.43 -4.96
C TYR A 280 1.34 8.53 -3.91
N PHE A 281 2.51 8.90 -3.43
CA PHE A 281 2.72 10.04 -2.56
C PHE A 281 3.17 11.22 -3.40
N PHE A 282 2.24 12.12 -3.74
CA PHE A 282 2.51 13.26 -4.62
C PHE A 282 3.35 14.33 -3.93
N GLN A 283 3.25 14.43 -2.61
CA GLN A 283 4.00 15.40 -1.81
C GLN A 283 4.11 14.97 -0.34
N PRO A 284 5.16 15.42 0.37
CA PRO A 284 5.32 15.14 1.78
C PRO A 284 4.24 15.85 2.61
N VAL A 285 3.85 15.22 3.72
CA VAL A 285 2.91 15.79 4.69
C VAL A 285 3.69 16.33 5.88
N GLU A 286 3.43 17.57 6.24
CA GLU A 286 4.11 18.28 7.34
C GLU A 286 3.46 17.94 8.69
N ILE A 287 4.26 18.05 9.76
CA ILE A 287 3.74 18.04 11.14
C ILE A 287 2.84 19.26 11.31
N GLY A 288 1.70 19.09 11.97
CA GLY A 288 0.69 20.15 12.13
C GLY A 288 -0.27 20.29 10.94
N ALA A 289 -0.08 19.55 9.86
CA ALA A 289 -1.05 19.51 8.77
C ALA A 289 -2.38 18.88 9.24
N ILE A 290 -3.48 19.38 8.71
CA ILE A 290 -4.79 18.75 8.84
C ILE A 290 -5.03 17.92 7.58
N LEU A 291 -5.22 16.63 7.75
CA LEU A 291 -5.53 15.71 6.64
C LEU A 291 -6.99 15.31 6.64
N SER A 292 -7.58 15.31 5.47
CA SER A 292 -8.88 14.70 5.18
C SER A 292 -8.65 13.43 4.37
N PHE A 293 -9.18 12.32 4.85
CA PHE A 293 -9.29 11.06 4.13
C PHE A 293 -10.75 10.89 3.72
N THR A 294 -11.01 10.82 2.42
CA THR A 294 -12.36 10.62 1.88
C THR A 294 -12.37 9.37 1.03
N GLY A 295 -13.27 8.45 1.34
CA GLY A 295 -13.36 7.20 0.59
C GLY A 295 -14.79 6.78 0.30
N PHE A 296 -14.96 5.96 -0.75
CA PHE A 296 -16.24 5.36 -1.13
C PHE A 296 -16.05 4.07 -1.92
N VAL A 297 -17.11 3.27 -1.98
CA VAL A 297 -17.17 2.09 -2.85
C VAL A 297 -17.29 2.57 -4.29
N ILE A 298 -16.31 2.27 -5.15
CA ILE A 298 -16.35 2.69 -6.56
C ILE A 298 -16.80 1.57 -7.51
N HIS A 299 -16.71 0.30 -7.10
CA HIS A 299 -17.15 -0.85 -7.90
C HIS A 299 -17.46 -2.07 -7.04
N THR A 300 -18.40 -2.90 -7.50
CA THR A 300 -18.72 -4.23 -6.97
C THR A 300 -18.96 -5.21 -8.10
N ASP A 301 -18.54 -6.48 -7.96
CA ASP A 301 -18.77 -7.56 -8.94
C ASP A 301 -19.64 -8.72 -8.42
N GLY A 302 -20.16 -8.57 -7.23
CA GLY A 302 -20.95 -9.59 -6.52
C GLY A 302 -20.18 -10.29 -5.40
N LEU A 303 -18.86 -10.46 -5.49
CA LEU A 303 -18.02 -11.06 -4.42
C LEU A 303 -16.99 -10.07 -3.88
N HIS A 304 -16.57 -9.13 -4.70
CA HIS A 304 -15.56 -8.14 -4.34
C HIS A 304 -16.10 -6.73 -4.43
N LEU A 305 -15.48 -5.84 -3.68
CA LEU A 305 -15.70 -4.40 -3.78
C LEU A 305 -14.36 -3.67 -3.81
N VAL A 306 -14.33 -2.58 -4.60
CA VAL A 306 -13.17 -1.70 -4.71
C VAL A 306 -13.49 -0.38 -4.03
N ILE A 307 -12.62 0.01 -3.09
CA ILE A 307 -12.70 1.27 -2.35
C ILE A 307 -11.62 2.21 -2.87
N GLU A 308 -12.00 3.42 -3.28
CA GLU A 308 -11.07 4.53 -3.50
C GLU A 308 -10.97 5.34 -2.22
N VAL A 309 -9.75 5.68 -1.81
CA VAL A 309 -9.49 6.63 -0.72
C VAL A 309 -8.58 7.73 -1.24
N THR A 310 -9.06 8.95 -1.19
CA THR A 310 -8.29 10.18 -1.48
C THR A 310 -7.89 10.83 -0.18
N THR A 311 -6.63 11.25 -0.08
CA THR A 311 -6.11 12.01 1.06
C THR A 311 -5.71 13.40 0.61
N GLU A 312 -6.16 14.40 1.34
CA GLU A 312 -5.91 15.81 1.06
C GLU A 312 -5.40 16.55 2.29
N VAL A 313 -4.44 17.45 2.10
CA VAL A 313 -4.07 18.44 3.12
C VAL A 313 -5.08 19.59 3.06
N ILE A 314 -5.63 19.95 4.20
CA ILE A 314 -6.47 21.14 4.38
C ILE A 314 -5.61 22.26 4.91
N HIS A 315 -5.60 23.41 4.23
CA HIS A 315 -4.97 24.63 4.69
C HIS A 315 -5.95 25.44 5.54
N PRO A 316 -5.80 25.48 6.90
CA PRO A 316 -6.85 26.01 7.78
C PRO A 316 -7.15 27.50 7.54
N GLN A 317 -6.14 28.29 7.13
CA GLN A 317 -6.28 29.73 6.90
C GLN A 317 -7.07 30.07 5.62
N THR A 318 -7.07 29.19 4.63
CA THR A 318 -7.66 29.44 3.31
C THR A 318 -8.81 28.49 2.97
N GLY A 319 -8.96 27.41 3.71
CA GLY A 319 -9.91 26.32 3.39
C GLY A 319 -9.56 25.53 2.12
N ARG A 320 -8.43 25.84 1.47
CA ARG A 320 -7.99 25.12 0.26
C ARG A 320 -7.52 23.72 0.62
N THR A 321 -7.86 22.76 -0.24
CA THR A 321 -7.39 21.38 -0.16
C THR A 321 -6.37 21.10 -1.25
N GLN A 322 -5.43 20.18 -0.96
CA GLN A 322 -4.45 19.70 -1.91
C GLN A 322 -4.26 18.20 -1.75
N THR A 323 -4.51 17.46 -2.82
CA THR A 323 -4.39 16.00 -2.81
C THR A 323 -2.94 15.58 -2.58
N THR A 324 -2.73 14.72 -1.60
CA THR A 324 -1.41 14.14 -1.26
C THR A 324 -1.24 12.73 -1.76
N ASN A 325 -2.31 11.95 -1.73
CA ASN A 325 -2.31 10.57 -2.25
C ASN A 325 -3.71 10.08 -2.60
N ILE A 326 -3.77 9.11 -3.49
CA ILE A 326 -4.96 8.33 -3.83
C ILE A 326 -4.54 6.87 -3.79
N CYS A 327 -5.37 6.02 -3.20
CA CYS A 327 -5.15 4.59 -3.13
C CYS A 327 -6.45 3.81 -3.33
N TYR A 328 -6.30 2.56 -3.73
CA TYR A 328 -7.41 1.66 -4.04
C TYR A 328 -7.24 0.35 -3.29
N PHE A 329 -8.29 -0.07 -2.61
CA PHE A 329 -8.32 -1.30 -1.84
C PHE A 329 -9.42 -2.21 -2.38
N THR A 330 -9.10 -3.48 -2.54
CA THR A 330 -10.06 -4.51 -2.88
C THR A 330 -10.31 -5.38 -1.65
N PHE A 331 -11.58 -5.55 -1.32
CA PHE A 331 -12.03 -6.44 -0.26
C PHE A 331 -13.04 -7.45 -0.81
N SER A 332 -13.20 -8.56 -0.10
CA SER A 332 -14.37 -9.42 -0.13
C SER A 332 -15.06 -9.39 1.22
N ALA A 333 -16.28 -9.91 1.28
CA ALA A 333 -17.06 -10.03 2.49
C ALA A 333 -17.15 -11.49 2.88
N LEU A 334 -17.08 -11.79 4.19
CA LEU A 334 -17.20 -13.14 4.73
C LEU A 334 -18.51 -13.27 5.50
N ASP A 335 -19.14 -14.44 5.41
CA ASP A 335 -20.25 -14.80 6.27
C ASP A 335 -19.76 -15.19 7.69
N ASP A 336 -20.69 -15.58 8.55
CA ASP A 336 -20.39 -16.00 9.94
C ASP A 336 -19.57 -17.30 10.01
N PHE A 337 -19.45 -18.02 8.90
CA PHE A 337 -18.65 -19.25 8.75
C PHE A 337 -17.30 -19.00 8.06
N GLY A 338 -16.98 -17.74 7.76
CA GLY A 338 -15.74 -17.36 7.08
C GLY A 338 -15.73 -17.66 5.57
N GLN A 339 -16.91 -17.90 4.97
CA GLN A 339 -17.02 -18.13 3.52
C GLN A 339 -17.32 -16.81 2.78
N PRO A 340 -16.81 -16.62 1.55
CA PRO A 340 -17.14 -15.47 0.74
C PRO A 340 -18.65 -15.35 0.51
N GLN A 341 -19.19 -14.15 0.77
CA GLN A 341 -20.61 -13.86 0.51
C GLN A 341 -20.78 -12.73 -0.49
N SER A 342 -22.00 -12.65 -1.06
CA SER A 342 -22.33 -11.59 -2.00
C SER A 342 -22.30 -10.21 -1.34
N VAL A 343 -21.67 -9.24 -2.01
CA VAL A 343 -21.61 -7.85 -1.58
C VAL A 343 -22.74 -7.04 -2.23
N PRO A 344 -23.34 -6.06 -1.52
CA PRO A 344 -24.35 -5.18 -2.08
C PRO A 344 -23.80 -4.42 -3.30
N MET A 345 -24.60 -4.34 -4.37
CA MET A 345 -24.20 -3.63 -5.58
C MET A 345 -24.10 -2.13 -5.33
N VAL A 346 -23.03 -1.48 -5.80
CA VAL A 346 -22.91 -0.03 -5.85
C VAL A 346 -23.38 0.50 -7.22
N ILE A 347 -24.11 1.60 -7.22
CA ILE A 347 -24.69 2.21 -8.43
C ILE A 347 -24.18 3.65 -8.58
N PRO A 348 -23.51 3.99 -9.70
CA PRO A 348 -23.14 5.36 -10.00
C PRO A 348 -24.37 6.17 -10.47
N HIS A 349 -24.51 7.40 -9.98
CA HIS A 349 -25.60 8.32 -10.33
C HIS A 349 -25.12 9.54 -11.14
N THR A 350 -23.84 9.89 -11.07
CA THR A 350 -23.24 11.00 -11.82
C THR A 350 -22.26 10.49 -12.87
N TYR A 351 -21.88 11.35 -13.82
CA TYR A 351 -20.87 11.03 -14.82
C TYR A 351 -19.51 10.70 -14.16
N GLU A 352 -19.12 11.48 -13.17
CA GLU A 352 -17.88 11.26 -12.42
C GLU A 352 -17.88 9.92 -11.67
N GLU A 353 -18.98 9.59 -11.00
CA GLU A 353 -19.17 8.28 -10.39
C GLU A 353 -19.12 7.14 -11.41
N GLY A 354 -19.66 7.37 -12.62
CA GLY A 354 -19.58 6.45 -13.74
C GLY A 354 -18.13 6.16 -14.15
N LEU A 355 -17.28 7.19 -14.22
CA LEU A 355 -15.87 7.04 -14.52
C LEU A 355 -15.13 6.24 -13.41
N ARG A 356 -15.40 6.53 -12.14
CA ARG A 356 -14.87 5.76 -11.00
C ARG A 356 -15.32 4.29 -11.05
N TYR A 357 -16.59 4.06 -11.40
CA TYR A 357 -17.13 2.70 -11.53
C TYR A 357 -16.39 1.88 -12.60
N LEU A 358 -16.06 2.49 -13.73
CA LEU A 358 -15.28 1.86 -14.80
C LEU A 358 -13.82 1.61 -14.36
N ASP A 359 -13.20 2.56 -13.65
CA ASP A 359 -11.84 2.40 -13.11
C ASP A 359 -11.78 1.24 -12.11
N GLY A 360 -12.73 1.17 -11.18
CA GLY A 360 -12.84 0.08 -10.24
C GLY A 360 -12.99 -1.29 -10.93
N ALA A 361 -13.82 -1.38 -11.96
CA ALA A 361 -14.00 -2.60 -12.76
C ALA A 361 -12.69 -3.03 -13.47
N LYS A 362 -11.91 -2.07 -13.97
CA LYS A 362 -10.63 -2.33 -14.63
C LYS A 362 -9.58 -2.83 -13.63
N ARG A 363 -9.51 -2.20 -12.45
CA ARG A 363 -8.59 -2.59 -11.37
C ARG A 363 -8.87 -4.00 -10.88
N LEU A 364 -10.14 -4.33 -10.68
CA LEU A 364 -10.54 -5.66 -10.22
C LEU A 364 -10.12 -6.74 -11.22
N ARG A 365 -10.41 -6.54 -12.54
CA ARG A 365 -9.99 -7.47 -13.59
C ARG A 365 -8.47 -7.65 -13.65
N LEU A 366 -7.72 -6.55 -13.64
CA LEU A 366 -6.25 -6.59 -13.65
C LEU A 366 -5.71 -7.34 -12.41
N GLY A 367 -6.32 -7.10 -11.24
CA GLY A 367 -5.97 -7.77 -10.00
C GLY A 367 -6.19 -9.28 -10.07
N GLU A 368 -7.29 -9.73 -10.68
CA GLU A 368 -7.57 -11.14 -10.89
C GLU A 368 -6.59 -11.80 -11.88
N GLU A 369 -6.30 -11.14 -13.01
CA GLU A 369 -5.34 -11.62 -14.00
C GLU A 369 -3.96 -11.82 -13.37
N LEU A 370 -3.48 -10.85 -12.59
CA LEU A 370 -2.19 -10.91 -11.90
C LEU A 370 -2.15 -12.03 -10.85
N ARG A 371 -3.25 -12.28 -10.14
CA ARG A 371 -3.33 -13.39 -9.16
C ARG A 371 -3.33 -14.75 -9.87
N ARG A 372 -4.11 -14.91 -10.94
CA ARG A 372 -4.12 -16.15 -11.75
C ARG A 372 -2.74 -16.45 -12.35
N ALA A 373 -2.07 -15.46 -12.91
CA ALA A 373 -0.73 -15.60 -13.47
C ALA A 373 0.32 -16.04 -12.42
N LYS A 374 0.10 -15.71 -11.13
CA LYS A 374 0.99 -16.07 -10.01
C LYS A 374 0.58 -17.34 -9.27
N GLY A 375 -0.42 -18.07 -9.74
CA GLY A 375 -0.91 -19.33 -9.13
C GLY A 375 -1.59 -19.14 -7.77
N VAL A 376 -2.02 -17.92 -7.44
CA VAL A 376 -2.80 -17.64 -6.23
C VAL A 376 -4.22 -18.14 -6.45
N ARG A 377 -4.69 -19.05 -5.59
CA ARG A 377 -6.08 -19.52 -5.66
C ARG A 377 -7.02 -18.33 -5.48
N SER A 378 -7.94 -18.15 -6.43
CA SER A 378 -9.10 -17.29 -6.18
C SER A 378 -9.85 -17.88 -4.99
N ALA A 379 -10.24 -17.05 -4.02
CA ALA A 379 -11.23 -17.42 -3.05
C ALA A 379 -12.50 -17.76 -3.86
N SER A 380 -12.74 -19.05 -4.08
CA SER A 380 -13.93 -19.59 -4.72
C SER A 380 -15.00 -19.80 -3.69
#